data_82ae79bb8db9bf04c68f7c69878db944
#
_entry.id   82ae79bb8db9bf04c68f7c69878db944
#
_cell.length_a   1.000
_cell.length_b   1.000
_cell.length_c   1.000
_cell.angle_alpha   90.00
_cell.angle_beta   90.00
_cell.angle_gamma   90.00
#
_symmetry.space_group_name_H-M   'P 1'
#
loop_
_entity.id
_entity.type
_entity.pdbx_description
1 polymer ?
#
loop_
_entity_poly.entity_id
_entity_poly.type
_entity_poly.pdbx_seq_one_letter_code
_entity_poly.pdbx_strand_id
1 'polypeptide(L)'
;NATGKPAAHFQTVLQCDECHNTTSWTTIRYSHSGAGYPGEHRRAMDCTDCHKTNAQQVPWPNAAYQPDCAACHANDYEADDHKKYESPTTVRYTVSELRDCTGACHIYTDSSMTTIKTRRNSNHRVTDSGFD
;
A
#
# COMPACT_ATOMS: atom_id res chain seq x y z
N ASN A 1 6.80 -34.02 13.37
CA ASN A 1 5.40 -34.20 13.00
C ASN A 1 4.61 -32.99 13.53
N ALA A 2 4.06 -32.18 12.62
CA ALA A 2 3.16 -31.11 13.03
C ALA A 2 1.85 -31.74 13.54
N THR A 3 1.53 -31.50 14.80
CA THR A 3 0.31 -32.01 15.45
C THR A 3 -0.91 -31.15 15.24
N GLY A 4 -0.88 -30.26 14.23
CA GLY A 4 -1.93 -29.32 13.91
C GLY A 4 -1.53 -27.87 14.17
N LYS A 5 -2.39 -26.95 13.74
CA LYS A 5 -2.19 -25.51 13.95
C LYS A 5 -2.60 -25.16 15.40
N PRO A 6 -1.76 -24.47 16.19
CA PRO A 6 -2.18 -23.96 17.49
C PRO A 6 -3.27 -22.89 17.34
N ALA A 7 -4.03 -22.63 18.39
CA ALA A 7 -5.18 -21.71 18.36
C ALA A 7 -4.80 -20.28 17.90
N ALA A 8 -3.59 -19.85 18.20
CA ALA A 8 -3.07 -18.52 17.79
C ALA A 8 -2.37 -18.53 16.41
N HIS A 9 -2.37 -19.65 15.70
CA HIS A 9 -1.78 -19.74 14.38
C HIS A 9 -2.58 -18.90 13.38
N PHE A 10 -1.88 -18.26 12.43
CA PHE A 10 -2.51 -17.54 11.34
C PHE A 10 -3.52 -18.41 10.59
N GLN A 11 -4.75 -17.90 10.46
CA GLN A 11 -5.85 -18.65 9.87
C GLN A 11 -5.74 -18.62 8.34
N THR A 12 -5.41 -19.74 7.75
CA THR A 12 -5.22 -19.91 6.30
C THR A 12 -5.61 -21.29 5.84
N VAL A 13 -6.02 -21.37 4.57
CA VAL A 13 -6.25 -22.64 3.86
C VAL A 13 -5.00 -23.13 3.10
N LEU A 14 -3.93 -22.34 3.10
CA LEU A 14 -2.66 -22.71 2.48
C LEU A 14 -2.03 -23.93 3.15
N GLN A 15 -1.24 -24.66 2.38
CA GLN A 15 -0.46 -25.76 2.90
C GLN A 15 0.67 -25.26 3.81
N CYS A 16 1.11 -26.12 4.72
CA CYS A 16 2.11 -25.74 5.73
C CYS A 16 3.44 -25.28 5.11
N ASP A 17 3.84 -25.89 4.01
CA ASP A 17 5.09 -25.63 3.29
C ASP A 17 5.08 -24.36 2.45
N GLU A 18 3.92 -23.74 2.24
CA GLU A 18 3.83 -22.40 1.64
C GLU A 18 4.44 -21.31 2.55
N CYS A 19 4.40 -21.56 3.86
CA CYS A 19 4.91 -20.61 4.86
C CYS A 19 6.13 -21.13 5.61
N HIS A 20 6.18 -22.45 5.86
CA HIS A 20 7.21 -23.09 6.66
C HIS A 20 8.15 -23.95 5.82
N ASN A 21 9.36 -24.16 6.31
CA ASN A 21 10.25 -25.15 5.73
C ASN A 21 10.48 -26.30 6.71
N THR A 22 10.94 -27.44 6.19
CA THR A 22 11.20 -28.65 7.00
C THR A 22 12.41 -28.53 7.91
N THR A 23 13.29 -27.56 7.69
CA THR A 23 14.53 -27.36 8.46
C THR A 23 14.33 -26.44 9.65
N SER A 24 13.50 -25.41 9.49
CA SER A 24 13.20 -24.43 10.55
C SER A 24 11.72 -24.08 10.51
N TRP A 25 10.96 -24.71 11.36
CA TRP A 25 9.50 -24.54 11.44
C TRP A 25 9.07 -23.15 11.94
N THR A 26 9.94 -22.46 12.66
CA THR A 26 9.70 -21.12 13.18
C THR A 26 10.04 -20.00 12.18
N THR A 27 10.81 -20.33 11.14
CA THR A 27 11.16 -19.35 10.11
C THR A 27 10.08 -19.33 9.04
N ILE A 28 9.39 -18.19 8.92
CA ILE A 28 8.38 -17.98 7.90
C ILE A 28 9.04 -17.49 6.60
N ARG A 29 8.63 -18.05 5.46
CA ARG A 29 9.15 -17.76 4.13
C ARG A 29 8.07 -17.26 3.16
N TYR A 30 6.88 -17.01 3.63
CA TYR A 30 5.81 -16.56 2.76
C TYR A 30 6.14 -15.20 2.13
N SER A 31 5.90 -15.09 0.85
CA SER A 31 6.08 -13.85 0.08
C SER A 31 4.81 -13.57 -0.70
N HIS A 32 4.34 -12.33 -0.63
CA HIS A 32 3.22 -11.88 -1.42
C HIS A 32 3.69 -11.59 -2.85
N SER A 33 3.33 -12.45 -3.79
CA SER A 33 3.68 -12.31 -5.21
C SER A 33 2.46 -12.07 -6.12
N GLY A 34 1.26 -11.98 -5.54
CA GLY A 34 0.02 -11.81 -6.29
C GLY A 34 -0.19 -10.38 -6.79
N ALA A 35 -0.90 -10.22 -7.92
CA ALA A 35 -1.26 -8.93 -8.50
C ALA A 35 -2.12 -8.03 -7.58
N GLY A 36 -2.70 -8.60 -6.53
CA GLY A 36 -3.47 -7.87 -5.51
C GLY A 36 -2.66 -7.38 -4.32
N TYR A 37 -1.32 -7.57 -4.33
CA TYR A 37 -0.47 -7.05 -3.27
C TYR A 37 -0.01 -5.63 -3.62
N PRO A 38 -0.26 -4.64 -2.76
CA PRO A 38 -0.05 -3.23 -3.11
C PRO A 38 1.41 -2.76 -3.04
N GLY A 39 2.37 -3.65 -3.17
CA GLY A 39 3.77 -3.32 -3.19
C GLY A 39 4.55 -3.80 -1.96
N GLU A 40 5.84 -3.53 -1.96
CA GLU A 40 6.76 -3.96 -0.92
C GLU A 40 6.75 -2.97 0.25
N HIS A 41 5.97 -3.27 1.28
CA HIS A 41 6.04 -2.56 2.54
C HIS A 41 7.34 -2.93 3.27
N ARG A 42 7.84 -2.02 4.09
CA ARG A 42 9.12 -2.16 4.79
C ARG A 42 9.31 -3.51 5.46
N ARG A 43 10.55 -3.97 5.44
CA ARG A 43 11.06 -5.28 5.88
C ARG A 43 10.72 -5.75 7.29
N ALA A 44 10.04 -4.98 8.10
CA ALA A 44 9.77 -5.28 9.51
C ALA A 44 8.28 -5.38 9.84
N MET A 45 7.41 -5.56 8.84
CA MET A 45 5.98 -5.73 9.11
C MET A 45 5.68 -7.18 9.45
N ASP A 46 5.00 -7.37 10.56
CA ASP A 46 4.42 -8.65 10.92
C ASP A 46 3.15 -8.90 10.06
N CYS A 47 2.82 -10.18 9.84
CA CYS A 47 1.60 -10.55 9.10
C CYS A 47 0.36 -9.84 9.64
N THR A 48 0.29 -9.64 10.95
CA THR A 48 -0.83 -8.99 11.66
C THR A 48 -0.87 -7.47 11.51
N ASP A 49 0.15 -6.85 10.96
CA ASP A 49 0.10 -5.42 10.66
C ASP A 49 -0.94 -5.11 9.58
N CYS A 50 -1.07 -5.98 8.59
CA CYS A 50 -2.12 -5.92 7.57
C CYS A 50 -3.30 -6.84 7.90
N HIS A 51 -3.02 -8.07 8.32
CA HIS A 51 -4.03 -9.08 8.64
C HIS A 51 -4.51 -8.96 10.10
N LYS A 52 -5.18 -7.86 10.42
CA LYS A 52 -5.59 -7.49 11.79
C LYS A 52 -6.40 -8.56 12.54
N THR A 53 -7.09 -9.43 11.82
CA THR A 53 -7.88 -10.54 12.38
C THR A 53 -7.10 -11.85 12.46
N ASN A 54 -5.79 -11.83 12.21
CA ASN A 54 -4.93 -13.02 12.12
C ASN A 54 -5.43 -14.04 11.08
N ALA A 55 -6.01 -13.57 9.98
CA ALA A 55 -6.57 -14.34 8.88
C ALA A 55 -6.17 -13.77 7.52
N GLN A 56 -6.36 -14.55 6.45
CA GLN A 56 -5.98 -14.15 5.09
C GLN A 56 -6.66 -12.87 4.60
N GLN A 57 -7.83 -12.54 5.12
CA GLN A 57 -8.52 -11.32 4.74
C GLN A 57 -7.87 -10.10 5.38
N VAL A 58 -7.66 -9.08 4.56
CA VAL A 58 -7.21 -7.76 5.01
C VAL A 58 -8.44 -6.86 5.17
N PRO A 59 -8.68 -6.27 6.34
CA PRO A 59 -9.74 -5.28 6.51
C PRO A 59 -9.27 -3.95 5.89
N TRP A 60 -9.64 -3.70 4.64
CA TRP A 60 -9.29 -2.47 3.95
C TRP A 60 -10.11 -1.29 4.50
N PRO A 61 -9.50 -0.28 5.11
CA PRO A 61 -10.21 0.90 5.61
C PRO A 61 -11.00 1.62 4.50
N ASN A 62 -10.44 1.67 3.30
CA ASN A 62 -11.03 2.32 2.13
C ASN A 62 -11.13 1.34 0.96
N ALA A 63 -12.04 0.38 1.08
CA ALA A 63 -12.14 -0.77 0.17
C ALA A 63 -12.33 -0.40 -1.31
N ALA A 64 -12.86 0.80 -1.61
CA ALA A 64 -13.03 1.30 -2.98
C ALA A 64 -11.70 1.52 -3.72
N TYR A 65 -10.60 1.61 -3.00
CA TYR A 65 -9.26 1.82 -3.58
C TYR A 65 -8.41 0.55 -3.65
N GLN A 66 -8.95 -0.60 -3.28
CA GLN A 66 -8.22 -1.87 -3.40
C GLN A 66 -7.71 -2.09 -4.84
N PRO A 67 -6.51 -2.63 -5.02
CA PRO A 67 -5.48 -2.98 -4.03
C PRO A 67 -4.46 -1.85 -3.81
N ASP A 68 -4.75 -0.62 -4.20
CA ASP A 68 -3.82 0.50 -4.22
C ASP A 68 -3.51 1.04 -2.82
N CYS A 69 -2.49 1.88 -2.70
CA CYS A 69 -2.02 2.46 -1.44
C CYS A 69 -3.13 3.20 -0.68
N ALA A 70 -4.01 3.91 -1.40
CA ALA A 70 -5.14 4.62 -0.82
C ALA A 70 -6.16 3.71 -0.11
N ALA A 71 -6.16 2.40 -0.37
CA ALA A 71 -7.03 1.48 0.35
C ALA A 71 -6.74 1.45 1.87
N CYS A 72 -5.50 1.73 2.24
CA CYS A 72 -5.09 1.89 3.64
C CYS A 72 -4.83 3.36 4.01
N HIS A 73 -4.27 4.14 3.08
CA HIS A 73 -3.69 5.46 3.33
C HIS A 73 -4.51 6.65 2.84
N ALA A 74 -5.76 6.46 2.39
CA ALA A 74 -6.58 7.57 1.91
C ALA A 74 -6.80 8.67 2.95
N ASN A 75 -6.75 8.33 4.24
CA ASN A 75 -6.93 9.28 5.33
C ASN A 75 -5.66 10.09 5.66
N ASP A 76 -4.50 9.66 5.14
CA ASP A 76 -3.22 10.34 5.32
C ASP A 76 -2.99 11.38 4.21
N TYR A 77 -3.95 11.48 3.27
CA TYR A 77 -3.88 12.42 2.17
C TYR A 77 -4.09 13.87 2.62
N GLU A 78 -3.10 14.72 2.35
CA GLU A 78 -3.16 16.15 2.57
C GLU A 78 -3.31 16.92 1.24
N ALA A 79 -4.48 17.52 1.03
CA ALA A 79 -4.81 18.19 -0.24
C ALA A 79 -3.85 19.34 -0.58
N ASP A 80 -3.33 20.06 0.41
CA ASP A 80 -2.50 21.24 0.20
C ASP A 80 -1.16 20.92 -0.47
N ASP A 81 -0.66 19.71 -0.28
CA ASP A 81 0.59 19.23 -0.88
C ASP A 81 0.40 18.70 -2.30
N HIS A 82 -0.84 18.42 -2.71
CA HIS A 82 -1.16 17.75 -3.97
C HIS A 82 -1.79 18.68 -5.01
N LYS A 83 -1.12 19.82 -5.30
CA LYS A 83 -1.57 20.76 -6.33
C LYS A 83 -1.52 20.11 -7.71
N LYS A 84 -2.58 20.31 -8.50
CA LYS A 84 -2.71 19.88 -9.89
C LYS A 84 -2.40 21.00 -10.87
N TYR A 85 -3.02 22.16 -10.69
CA TYR A 85 -2.71 23.41 -11.40
C TYR A 85 -3.07 24.61 -10.54
N GLU A 86 -2.55 25.81 -10.91
CA GLU A 86 -2.67 27.00 -10.08
C GLU A 86 -3.48 28.15 -10.72
N SER A 87 -3.77 28.11 -12.03
CA SER A 87 -4.49 29.16 -12.73
C SER A 87 -5.72 28.61 -13.47
N PRO A 88 -6.87 29.31 -13.49
CA PRO A 88 -7.13 30.63 -12.84
C PRO A 88 -7.31 30.52 -11.32
N THR A 89 -7.53 29.33 -10.80
CA THR A 89 -7.61 29.02 -9.37
C THR A 89 -6.83 27.76 -9.09
N THR A 90 -6.31 27.62 -7.89
CA THR A 90 -5.61 26.40 -7.49
C THR A 90 -6.59 25.24 -7.41
N VAL A 91 -6.32 24.19 -8.16
CA VAL A 91 -7.00 22.89 -8.07
C VAL A 91 -6.01 21.84 -7.62
N ARG A 92 -6.47 20.92 -6.80
CA ARG A 92 -5.67 19.85 -6.23
C ARG A 92 -6.09 18.50 -6.80
N TYR A 93 -5.18 17.56 -6.84
CA TYR A 93 -5.51 16.17 -7.13
C TYR A 93 -6.44 15.64 -6.04
N THR A 94 -7.22 14.66 -6.37
CA THR A 94 -8.03 13.90 -5.42
C THR A 94 -7.33 12.59 -5.05
N VAL A 95 -7.71 11.99 -3.93
CA VAL A 95 -7.25 10.64 -3.57
C VAL A 95 -7.50 9.63 -4.69
N SER A 96 -8.65 9.74 -5.35
CA SER A 96 -9.01 8.83 -6.45
C SER A 96 -8.08 8.94 -7.66
N GLU A 97 -7.56 10.14 -7.95
CA GLU A 97 -6.59 10.37 -9.03
C GLU A 97 -5.18 9.89 -8.67
N LEU A 98 -4.84 9.86 -7.38
CA LEU A 98 -3.52 9.49 -6.86
C LEU A 98 -3.55 8.17 -6.07
N ARG A 99 -4.51 7.31 -6.32
CA ARG A 99 -4.81 6.14 -5.48
C ARG A 99 -3.63 5.19 -5.23
N ASP A 100 -2.69 5.08 -6.17
CA ASP A 100 -1.48 4.27 -6.02
C ASP A 100 -0.32 4.98 -5.31
N CYS A 101 -0.41 6.32 -5.17
CA CYS A 101 0.55 7.20 -4.47
C CYS A 101 2.01 7.10 -4.92
N THR A 102 2.33 6.26 -5.89
CA THR A 102 3.72 5.97 -6.32
C THR A 102 4.11 6.68 -7.61
N GLY A 103 3.16 7.31 -8.28
CA GLY A 103 3.36 7.97 -9.56
C GLY A 103 4.14 9.28 -9.46
N ALA A 104 4.73 9.69 -10.57
CA ALA A 104 5.32 11.02 -10.69
C ALA A 104 4.20 12.07 -10.75
N CYS A 105 4.20 13.03 -9.83
CA CYS A 105 3.22 14.10 -9.80
C CYS A 105 3.72 15.31 -10.57
N HIS A 106 2.83 15.90 -11.38
CA HIS A 106 3.09 17.13 -12.10
C HIS A 106 2.17 18.24 -11.59
N ILE A 107 2.75 19.43 -11.37
CA ILE A 107 1.98 20.65 -11.23
C ILE A 107 1.97 21.33 -12.59
N TYR A 108 0.79 21.60 -13.12
CA TYR A 108 0.61 22.28 -14.38
C TYR A 108 0.45 23.80 -14.18
N THR A 109 0.74 24.57 -15.21
CA THR A 109 0.56 26.04 -15.17
C THR A 109 -0.90 26.44 -15.03
N ASP A 110 -1.79 25.73 -15.73
CA ASP A 110 -3.22 26.04 -15.80
C ASP A 110 -4.08 24.82 -16.07
N SER A 111 -5.38 25.04 -16.17
CA SER A 111 -6.39 24.01 -16.37
C SER A 111 -6.31 23.25 -17.69
N SER A 112 -5.54 23.72 -18.67
CA SER A 112 -5.31 22.97 -19.92
C SER A 112 -4.43 21.75 -19.70
N MET A 113 -3.63 21.73 -18.63
CA MET A 113 -2.68 20.67 -18.26
C MET A 113 -1.70 20.31 -19.38
N THR A 114 -1.39 21.27 -20.25
CA THR A 114 -0.47 21.08 -21.37
C THR A 114 0.97 21.42 -21.02
N THR A 115 1.17 22.36 -20.10
CA THR A 115 2.49 22.84 -19.69
C THR A 115 2.78 22.48 -18.24
N ILE A 116 3.79 21.67 -18.02
CA ILE A 116 4.25 21.28 -16.68
C ILE A 116 5.05 22.43 -16.08
N LYS A 117 4.57 22.98 -14.96
CA LYS A 117 5.27 23.99 -14.16
C LYS A 117 6.33 23.35 -13.28
N THR A 118 5.98 22.27 -12.61
CA THR A 118 6.88 21.56 -11.67
C THR A 118 6.71 20.06 -11.84
N ARG A 119 7.81 19.35 -11.92
CA ARG A 119 7.85 17.89 -11.81
C ARG A 119 8.21 17.55 -10.39
N ARG A 120 7.33 16.83 -9.71
CA ARG A 120 7.67 16.22 -8.42
C ARG A 120 7.96 14.75 -8.65
N ASN A 121 9.15 14.32 -8.30
CA ASN A 121 9.41 12.90 -8.15
C ASN A 121 8.68 12.48 -6.89
N SER A 122 7.94 11.39 -6.95
CA SER A 122 7.18 10.91 -5.81
C SER A 122 8.12 10.63 -4.64
N ASN A 123 7.85 11.22 -3.50
CA ASN A 123 8.49 10.88 -2.25
C ASN A 123 7.79 9.72 -1.55
N HIS A 124 6.60 9.32 -2.04
CA HIS A 124 5.82 8.22 -1.48
C HIS A 124 6.30 6.89 -2.06
N ARG A 125 7.49 6.49 -1.67
CA ARG A 125 7.97 5.15 -1.95
C ARG A 125 7.80 4.31 -0.70
N VAL A 126 7.39 3.07 -0.89
CA VAL A 126 7.25 2.10 0.18
C VAL A 126 8.56 1.90 0.97
N THR A 127 9.69 2.22 0.35
CA THR A 127 11.03 2.15 0.94
C THR A 127 11.44 3.41 1.71
N ASP A 128 10.76 4.52 1.47
CA ASP A 128 11.06 5.80 2.12
C ASP A 128 9.97 6.05 3.18
N SER A 129 10.30 6.55 4.33
CA SER A 129 9.33 6.86 5.40
C SER A 129 8.35 7.99 5.09
N GLY A 130 8.02 8.20 3.86
CA GLY A 130 7.40 9.38 3.34
C GLY A 130 5.87 9.37 3.25
N PHE A 131 5.20 8.73 4.19
CA PHE A 131 3.77 8.94 4.45
C PHE A 131 3.55 9.76 5.74
N ASP A 132 4.54 10.53 6.16
CA ASP A 132 4.43 11.51 7.23
C ASP A 132 3.89 12.82 6.68
#